data_f5b10af763cb26aeca04e5aa5a017dd7
#
_entry.id   f5b10af763cb26aeca04e5aa5a017dd7
#
_cell.length_a   1.000
_cell.length_b   1.000
_cell.length_c   1.000
_cell.angle_alpha   90.00
_cell.angle_beta   90.00
_cell.angle_gamma   90.00
#
_symmetry.space_group_name_H-M   'P 1'
#
loop_
_entity.id
_entity.type
_entity.pdbx_description
1 polymer ?
#
loop_
_entity_poly.entity_id
_entity_poly.type
_entity_poly.pdbx_seq_one_letter_code
_entity_poly.pdbx_strand_id
1 'polypeptide(L)'
;KLSRFEGAAGQNLVFIHEEGGKLVRIVLLGVAEGDTADYQKAGGDIIAKVQTSGAKHIAVHGANLTAQHAAEVAYGATLRNWRMDKYRTKLPETSKPTVEALTVVAAPAEAGGHWTSYQAIAEGVALTKELVTEPANIIYPESFVERCQHLKELGVEISVLDDNEMAALGMRALLGVAQGSRRPARLLVMKWDGTGGTQK
;
A
#
# COMPACT_ATOMS: atom_id res chain seq x y z
N LYS A 1 -2.68 -10.72 37.65
CA LYS A 1 -1.82 -11.42 36.70
C LYS A 1 -1.57 -10.48 35.53
N LEU A 2 -0.37 -9.94 35.43
CA LEU A 2 0.12 -9.24 34.25
C LEU A 2 0.07 -10.22 33.06
N SER A 3 -0.14 -9.71 31.86
CA SER A 3 -0.44 -10.48 30.67
C SER A 3 0.49 -11.69 30.44
N ARG A 4 0.01 -12.70 29.70
CA ARG A 4 0.83 -13.81 29.22
C ARG A 4 1.62 -13.44 27.96
N PHE A 5 2.08 -12.21 27.85
CA PHE A 5 2.91 -11.77 26.72
C PHE A 5 4.33 -12.31 26.88
N GLU A 6 4.75 -13.13 25.95
CA GLU A 6 6.07 -13.79 25.92
C GLU A 6 6.90 -13.32 24.72
N GLY A 7 6.34 -12.40 23.91
CA GLY A 7 7.02 -11.91 22.70
C GLY A 7 6.94 -12.85 21.50
N ALA A 8 6.14 -13.92 21.58
CA ALA A 8 5.97 -14.81 20.42
C ALA A 8 5.38 -14.05 19.21
N ALA A 9 5.73 -14.51 18.01
CA ALA A 9 5.28 -13.88 16.76
C ALA A 9 3.77 -13.64 16.73
N GLY A 10 3.38 -12.42 16.45
CA GLY A 10 1.97 -11.97 16.41
C GLY A 10 1.33 -11.72 17.77
N GLN A 11 1.98 -12.07 18.88
CA GLN A 11 1.49 -11.65 20.20
C GLN A 11 1.58 -10.13 20.32
N ASN A 12 0.60 -9.54 20.99
CA ASN A 12 0.63 -8.10 21.27
C ASN A 12 0.12 -7.82 22.68
N LEU A 13 0.66 -6.74 23.25
CA LEU A 13 0.23 -6.17 24.53
C LEU A 13 0.08 -4.68 24.35
N VAL A 14 -1.07 -4.13 24.74
CA VAL A 14 -1.33 -2.69 24.71
C VAL A 14 -1.52 -2.20 26.13
N PHE A 15 -0.83 -1.14 26.51
CA PHE A 15 -1.00 -0.48 27.79
C PHE A 15 -0.78 1.04 27.67
N ILE A 16 -1.23 1.75 28.69
CA ILE A 16 -1.04 3.18 28.80
C ILE A 16 0.06 3.41 29.84
N HIS A 17 1.01 4.26 29.50
CA HIS A 17 2.08 4.73 30.38
C HIS A 17 1.99 6.23 30.55
N GLU A 18 2.27 6.73 31.73
CA GLU A 18 2.38 8.16 32.00
C GLU A 18 3.85 8.57 32.01
N GLU A 19 4.19 9.53 31.15
CA GLU A 19 5.53 10.08 31.07
C GLU A 19 5.45 11.61 31.04
N GLY A 20 5.99 12.26 32.09
CA GLY A 20 6.03 13.72 32.16
C GLY A 20 4.65 14.38 32.13
N GLY A 21 3.63 13.78 32.70
CA GLY A 21 2.26 14.27 32.72
C GLY A 21 1.47 14.00 31.44
N LYS A 22 2.04 13.24 30.52
CA LYS A 22 1.39 12.84 29.25
C LYS A 22 1.10 11.35 29.26
N LEU A 23 -0.06 10.98 28.75
CA LEU A 23 -0.41 9.58 28.54
C LEU A 23 0.14 9.12 27.20
N VAL A 24 0.99 8.10 27.25
CA VAL A 24 1.57 7.44 26.07
C VAL A 24 0.96 6.05 25.95
N ARG A 25 0.43 5.73 24.75
CA ARG A 25 0.00 4.37 24.45
C ARG A 25 1.20 3.59 23.92
N ILE A 26 1.50 2.49 24.58
CA ILE A 26 2.58 1.58 24.19
C ILE A 26 1.95 0.29 23.65
N VAL A 27 2.41 -0.14 22.49
CA VAL A 27 2.06 -1.41 21.87
C VAL A 27 3.33 -2.24 21.77
N LEU A 28 3.40 -3.33 22.53
CA LEU A 28 4.43 -4.34 22.34
C LEU A 28 3.93 -5.34 21.30
N LEU A 29 4.78 -5.66 20.34
CA LEU A 29 4.51 -6.66 19.30
C LEU A 29 5.64 -7.67 19.27
N GLY A 30 5.31 -8.95 19.37
CA GLY A 30 6.23 -10.04 19.12
C GLY A 30 6.42 -10.23 17.61
N VAL A 31 7.66 -10.24 17.17
CA VAL A 31 8.05 -10.45 15.76
C VAL A 31 8.90 -11.71 15.70
N ALA A 32 8.66 -12.58 14.71
CA ALA A 32 9.56 -13.68 14.46
C ALA A 32 10.93 -13.12 14.00
N GLU A 33 12.00 -13.74 14.43
CA GLU A 33 13.32 -13.54 13.80
C GLU A 33 13.30 -14.32 12.49
N GLY A 34 13.03 -13.63 11.39
CA GLY A 34 12.77 -14.27 10.11
C GLY A 34 13.16 -13.43 8.92
N ASP A 35 12.47 -13.68 7.86
CA ASP A 35 12.72 -13.04 6.58
C ASP A 35 11.97 -11.69 6.43
N THR A 36 12.10 -11.09 5.26
CA THR A 36 11.41 -9.88 4.82
C THR A 36 9.90 -9.90 5.13
N ALA A 37 9.23 -11.04 4.95
CA ALA A 37 7.78 -11.15 5.13
C ALA A 37 7.37 -10.93 6.58
N ASP A 38 8.19 -11.33 7.54
CA ASP A 38 7.91 -11.17 8.98
C ASP A 38 7.95 -9.70 9.39
N TYR A 39 8.91 -8.91 8.89
CA TYR A 39 9.01 -7.48 9.17
C TYR A 39 7.92 -6.66 8.47
N GLN A 40 7.56 -7.00 7.25
CA GLN A 40 6.42 -6.39 6.55
C GLN A 40 5.11 -6.69 7.31
N LYS A 41 4.93 -7.94 7.74
CA LYS A 41 3.77 -8.34 8.56
C LYS A 41 3.74 -7.56 9.88
N ALA A 42 4.87 -7.40 10.56
CA ALA A 42 4.96 -6.64 11.80
C ALA A 42 4.49 -5.18 11.60
N GLY A 43 4.92 -4.51 10.54
CA GLY A 43 4.44 -3.17 10.18
C GLY A 43 2.92 -3.13 9.98
N GLY A 44 2.37 -4.11 9.28
CA GLY A 44 0.93 -4.26 9.10
C GLY A 44 0.18 -4.51 10.41
N ASP A 45 0.71 -5.34 11.28
CA ASP A 45 0.11 -5.68 12.58
C ASP A 45 0.12 -4.45 13.53
N ILE A 46 1.17 -3.62 13.51
CA ILE A 46 1.22 -2.34 14.23
C ILE A 46 0.05 -1.46 13.80
N ILE A 47 -0.08 -1.19 12.51
CA ILE A 47 -1.16 -0.34 11.99
C ILE A 47 -2.54 -0.92 12.30
N ALA A 48 -2.72 -2.23 12.21
CA ALA A 48 -4.00 -2.87 12.56
C ALA A 48 -4.45 -2.59 14.00
N LYS A 49 -3.52 -2.31 14.92
CA LYS A 49 -3.81 -1.98 16.32
C LYS A 49 -4.05 -0.50 16.58
N VAL A 50 -3.51 0.39 15.74
CA VAL A 50 -3.50 1.82 16.03
C VAL A 50 -4.19 2.69 14.99
N GLN A 51 -4.55 2.16 13.83
CA GLN A 51 -5.08 2.92 12.70
C GLN A 51 -6.25 3.86 13.05
N THR A 52 -7.14 3.41 13.93
CA THR A 52 -8.32 4.19 14.38
C THR A 52 -8.24 4.59 15.86
N SER A 53 -7.04 4.61 16.43
CA SER A 53 -6.84 4.77 17.87
C SER A 53 -6.89 6.21 18.37
N GLY A 54 -6.99 7.18 17.48
CA GLY A 54 -6.84 8.61 17.77
C GLY A 54 -5.40 9.10 17.68
N ALA A 55 -4.40 8.21 17.62
CA ALA A 55 -3.01 8.61 17.45
C ALA A 55 -2.76 9.06 16.01
N LYS A 56 -2.07 10.19 15.85
CA LYS A 56 -1.68 10.72 14.53
C LYS A 56 -0.27 10.28 14.14
N HIS A 57 0.64 10.20 15.08
CA HIS A 57 2.03 9.85 14.88
C HIS A 57 2.38 8.60 15.67
N ILE A 58 3.02 7.66 15.01
CA ILE A 58 3.46 6.40 15.59
C ILE A 58 4.99 6.37 15.55
N ALA A 59 5.60 6.15 16.70
CA ALA A 59 7.03 5.87 16.80
C ALA A 59 7.24 4.36 16.98
N VAL A 60 7.99 3.73 16.10
CA VAL A 60 8.32 2.31 16.16
C VAL A 60 9.76 2.15 16.61
N HIS A 61 9.95 1.46 17.71
CA HIS A 61 11.25 1.06 18.22
C HIS A 61 11.41 -0.46 18.04
N GLY A 62 12.50 -0.89 17.43
CA GLY A 62 12.84 -2.29 17.32
C GLY A 62 14.30 -2.49 17.73
N ALA A 63 14.56 -3.46 18.61
CA ALA A 63 15.91 -3.84 18.95
C ALA A 63 16.60 -4.46 17.72
N ASN A 64 17.78 -3.96 17.37
CA ASN A 64 18.64 -4.52 16.32
C ASN A 64 18.01 -4.57 14.91
N LEU A 65 17.11 -3.63 14.57
CA LEU A 65 16.61 -3.53 13.20
C LEU A 65 17.76 -3.18 12.25
N THR A 66 17.93 -3.95 11.20
CA THR A 66 18.78 -3.56 10.08
C THR A 66 18.13 -2.43 9.28
N ALA A 67 18.88 -1.77 8.41
CA ALA A 67 18.36 -0.74 7.51
C ALA A 67 17.19 -1.29 6.64
N GLN A 68 17.36 -2.50 6.14
CA GLN A 68 16.33 -3.18 5.36
C GLN A 68 15.10 -3.49 6.19
N HIS A 69 15.24 -4.10 7.39
CA HIS A 69 14.10 -4.41 8.28
C HIS A 69 13.31 -3.17 8.66
N ALA A 70 13.99 -2.04 8.90
CA ALA A 70 13.32 -0.77 9.20
C ALA A 70 12.43 -0.31 8.02
N ALA A 71 12.92 -0.41 6.79
CA ALA A 71 12.16 -0.08 5.59
C ALA A 71 11.01 -1.07 5.34
N GLU A 72 11.20 -2.35 5.63
CA GLU A 72 10.17 -3.39 5.51
C GLU A 72 9.01 -3.18 6.49
N VAL A 73 9.31 -2.81 7.74
CA VAL A 73 8.28 -2.43 8.72
C VAL A 73 7.48 -1.22 8.21
N ALA A 74 8.16 -0.18 7.72
CA ALA A 74 7.50 0.99 7.16
C ALA A 74 6.63 0.65 5.94
N TYR A 75 7.11 -0.24 5.06
CA TYR A 75 6.37 -0.71 3.90
C TYR A 75 5.10 -1.47 4.29
N GLY A 76 5.21 -2.44 5.18
CA GLY A 76 4.04 -3.20 5.66
C GLY A 76 3.00 -2.30 6.35
N ALA A 77 3.47 -1.32 7.13
CA ALA A 77 2.61 -0.30 7.73
C ALA A 77 1.88 0.53 6.66
N THR A 78 2.58 0.98 5.63
CA THR A 78 2.01 1.75 4.52
C THR A 78 0.94 0.96 3.77
N LEU A 79 1.23 -0.29 3.42
CA LEU A 79 0.26 -1.16 2.75
C LEU A 79 -1.01 -1.39 3.56
N ARG A 80 -0.88 -1.53 4.88
CA ARG A 80 -2.00 -1.76 5.79
C ARG A 80 -2.80 -0.49 6.06
N ASN A 81 -2.15 0.67 6.04
CA ASN A 81 -2.82 1.94 6.34
C ASN A 81 -3.73 2.40 5.20
N TRP A 82 -3.53 1.89 3.99
CA TRP A 82 -4.38 2.21 2.85
C TRP A 82 -5.83 1.77 3.07
N ARG A 83 -6.78 2.66 2.79
CA ARG A 83 -8.23 2.41 2.87
C ARG A 83 -8.96 3.13 1.74
N MET A 84 -10.08 2.54 1.29
CA MET A 84 -11.00 3.18 0.36
C MET A 84 -12.27 3.60 1.12
N ASP A 85 -12.20 4.71 1.83
CA ASP A 85 -13.34 5.24 2.59
C ASP A 85 -14.10 6.36 1.89
N LYS A 86 -13.69 6.72 0.68
CA LYS A 86 -14.20 7.81 -0.18
C LYS A 86 -15.73 7.83 -0.30
N TYR A 87 -16.38 6.67 -0.34
CA TYR A 87 -17.82 6.53 -0.48
C TYR A 87 -18.56 6.27 0.84
N ARG A 88 -17.84 6.22 1.96
CA ARG A 88 -18.39 5.93 3.29
C ARG A 88 -18.82 7.22 3.99
N THR A 89 -19.94 7.80 3.57
CA THR A 89 -20.45 9.09 4.09
C THR A 89 -20.93 9.05 5.54
N LYS A 90 -21.19 7.86 6.10
CA LYS A 90 -21.71 7.66 7.47
C LYS A 90 -20.73 6.90 8.38
N LEU A 91 -19.42 6.99 8.09
CA LEU A 91 -18.41 6.33 8.91
C LEU A 91 -18.34 7.00 10.29
N PRO A 92 -18.54 6.24 11.40
CA PRO A 92 -18.40 6.79 12.74
C PRO A 92 -16.98 7.37 12.98
N GLU A 93 -16.86 8.42 13.77
CA GLU A 93 -15.55 9.04 14.07
C GLU A 93 -14.54 8.02 14.62
N THR A 94 -15.00 7.11 15.49
CA THR A 94 -14.17 6.06 16.08
C THR A 94 -13.66 5.03 15.07
N SER A 95 -14.19 5.01 13.85
CA SER A 95 -13.81 4.10 12.76
C SER A 95 -12.98 4.80 11.68
N LYS A 96 -12.79 6.11 11.77
CA LYS A 96 -11.96 6.87 10.83
C LYS A 96 -10.48 6.61 11.13
N PRO A 97 -9.65 6.43 10.12
CA PRO A 97 -8.20 6.32 10.31
C PRO A 97 -7.66 7.66 10.84
N THR A 98 -6.76 7.57 11.80
CA THR A 98 -6.14 8.76 12.43
C THR A 98 -4.63 8.82 12.24
N VAL A 99 -3.99 7.71 11.86
CA VAL A 99 -2.54 7.66 11.69
C VAL A 99 -2.14 8.40 10.42
N GLU A 100 -1.38 9.48 10.59
CA GLU A 100 -0.86 10.34 9.53
C GLU A 100 0.62 10.04 9.22
N ALA A 101 1.40 9.65 10.24
CA ALA A 101 2.82 9.38 10.09
C ALA A 101 3.29 8.23 10.99
N LEU A 102 4.27 7.48 10.48
CA LEU A 102 5.01 6.46 11.22
C LEU A 102 6.51 6.73 11.08
N THR A 103 7.20 6.75 12.20
CA THR A 103 8.66 6.91 12.25
C THR A 103 9.28 5.67 12.86
N VAL A 104 10.22 5.04 12.17
CA VAL A 104 11.07 3.99 12.75
C VAL A 104 12.24 4.69 13.43
N VAL A 105 12.26 4.64 14.75
CA VAL A 105 13.25 5.36 15.58
C VAL A 105 14.55 4.57 15.63
N ALA A 106 15.68 5.29 15.62
CA ALA A 106 17.01 4.70 15.62
C ALA A 106 17.28 3.72 14.46
N ALA A 107 16.57 3.90 13.34
CA ALA A 107 16.87 3.16 12.13
C ALA A 107 18.30 3.51 11.64
N PRO A 108 19.05 2.53 11.10
CA PRO A 108 20.33 2.81 10.46
C PRO A 108 20.21 3.84 9.33
N ALA A 109 21.25 4.61 9.06
CA ALA A 109 21.23 5.72 8.09
C ALA A 109 20.85 5.26 6.67
N GLU A 110 21.22 4.04 6.31
CA GLU A 110 20.96 3.44 4.99
C GLU A 110 19.48 3.07 4.78
N ALA A 111 18.66 3.07 5.85
CA ALA A 111 17.25 2.71 5.78
C ALA A 111 16.47 3.57 4.79
N GLY A 112 16.85 4.85 4.63
CA GLY A 112 16.25 5.76 3.64
C GLY A 112 16.41 5.27 2.20
N GLY A 113 17.57 4.70 1.85
CA GLY A 113 17.81 4.13 0.53
C GLY A 113 16.90 2.92 0.23
N HIS A 114 16.77 2.01 1.19
CA HIS A 114 15.84 0.88 1.08
C HIS A 114 14.37 1.35 1.01
N TRP A 115 14.02 2.35 1.82
CA TRP A 115 12.65 2.91 1.83
C TRP A 115 12.24 3.47 0.48
N THR A 116 13.12 4.16 -0.23
CA THR A 116 12.81 4.73 -1.56
C THR A 116 12.25 3.68 -2.52
N SER A 117 12.84 2.48 -2.56
CA SER A 117 12.36 1.39 -3.39
C SER A 117 11.02 0.84 -2.91
N TYR A 118 10.86 0.64 -1.62
CA TYR A 118 9.60 0.17 -1.04
C TYR A 118 8.47 1.20 -1.18
N GLN A 119 8.77 2.48 -1.08
CA GLN A 119 7.81 3.54 -1.31
C GLN A 119 7.25 3.50 -2.72
N ALA A 120 8.11 3.39 -3.73
CA ALA A 120 7.67 3.29 -5.12
C ALA A 120 6.76 2.07 -5.35
N ILE A 121 7.10 0.91 -4.76
CA ILE A 121 6.25 -0.29 -4.82
C ILE A 121 4.92 -0.04 -4.10
N ALA A 122 4.92 0.60 -2.92
CA ALA A 122 3.70 0.89 -2.17
C ALA A 122 2.76 1.83 -2.94
N GLU A 123 3.29 2.82 -3.63
CA GLU A 123 2.54 3.74 -4.49
C GLU A 123 1.89 2.99 -5.66
N GLY A 124 2.62 2.10 -6.34
CA GLY A 124 2.07 1.25 -7.39
C GLY A 124 0.98 0.30 -6.89
N VAL A 125 1.17 -0.29 -5.70
CA VAL A 125 0.14 -1.13 -5.04
C VAL A 125 -1.08 -0.29 -4.66
N ALA A 126 -0.91 0.93 -4.17
CA ALA A 126 -2.02 1.82 -3.83
C ALA A 126 -2.85 2.18 -5.06
N LEU A 127 -2.21 2.52 -6.18
CA LEU A 127 -2.88 2.74 -7.46
C LEU A 127 -3.68 1.51 -7.89
N THR A 128 -3.07 0.33 -7.84
CA THR A 128 -3.75 -0.93 -8.20
C THR A 128 -4.96 -1.17 -7.31
N LYS A 129 -4.83 -1.01 -6.00
CA LYS A 129 -5.94 -1.15 -5.05
C LYS A 129 -7.07 -0.15 -5.35
N GLU A 130 -6.74 1.09 -5.69
CA GLU A 130 -7.73 2.10 -6.06
C GLU A 130 -8.49 1.68 -7.31
N LEU A 131 -7.78 1.32 -8.38
CA LEU A 131 -8.39 0.91 -9.66
C LEU A 131 -9.31 -0.31 -9.51
N VAL A 132 -8.93 -1.29 -8.67
CA VAL A 132 -9.72 -2.51 -8.44
C VAL A 132 -10.93 -2.26 -7.52
N THR A 133 -10.82 -1.30 -6.59
CA THR A 133 -11.86 -1.06 -5.58
C THR A 133 -12.93 -0.09 -6.06
N GLU A 134 -12.64 0.75 -7.04
CA GLU A 134 -13.60 1.69 -7.61
C GLU A 134 -14.82 0.97 -8.21
N PRO A 135 -16.04 1.49 -8.01
CA PRO A 135 -17.23 0.88 -8.57
C PRO A 135 -17.31 1.06 -10.09
N ALA A 136 -18.04 0.16 -10.77
CA ALA A 136 -18.13 0.09 -12.23
C ALA A 136 -18.76 1.31 -12.92
N ASN A 137 -19.44 2.19 -12.18
CA ASN A 137 -19.89 3.47 -12.69
C ASN A 137 -18.80 4.56 -12.71
N ILE A 138 -17.70 4.32 -12.01
CA ILE A 138 -16.53 5.22 -11.95
C ILE A 138 -15.38 4.66 -12.78
N ILE A 139 -15.11 3.34 -12.67
CA ILE A 139 -14.04 2.68 -13.41
C ILE A 139 -14.64 1.81 -14.51
N TYR A 140 -14.31 2.11 -15.74
CA TYR A 140 -14.67 1.42 -16.96
C TYR A 140 -13.53 1.63 -17.99
N PRO A 141 -13.54 1.00 -19.16
CA PRO A 141 -12.34 0.97 -20.01
C PRO A 141 -11.72 2.34 -20.29
N GLU A 142 -12.50 3.36 -20.63
CA GLU A 142 -11.94 4.69 -20.90
C GLU A 142 -11.39 5.36 -19.65
N SER A 143 -12.12 5.33 -18.54
CA SER A 143 -11.67 5.97 -17.31
C SER A 143 -10.47 5.24 -16.68
N PHE A 144 -10.36 3.91 -16.89
CA PHE A 144 -9.17 3.15 -16.53
C PHE A 144 -7.95 3.63 -17.30
N VAL A 145 -8.08 3.79 -18.63
CA VAL A 145 -7.02 4.34 -19.49
C VAL A 145 -6.62 5.73 -19.04
N GLU A 146 -7.60 6.61 -18.79
CA GLU A 146 -7.36 7.98 -18.34
C GLU A 146 -6.57 8.01 -17.03
N ARG A 147 -6.95 7.20 -16.06
CA ARG A 147 -6.24 7.13 -14.77
C ARG A 147 -4.82 6.59 -14.87
N CYS A 148 -4.50 5.80 -15.87
CA CYS A 148 -3.16 5.31 -16.09
C CYS A 148 -2.25 6.30 -16.84
N GLN A 149 -2.77 7.40 -17.41
CA GLN A 149 -1.97 8.32 -18.23
C GLN A 149 -0.82 8.97 -17.46
N HIS A 150 -0.99 9.23 -16.14
CA HIS A 150 0.07 9.83 -15.32
C HIS A 150 1.33 8.96 -15.22
N LEU A 151 1.24 7.65 -15.50
CA LEU A 151 2.40 6.77 -15.52
C LEU A 151 3.42 7.16 -16.61
N LYS A 152 3.00 7.94 -17.61
CA LYS A 152 3.91 8.51 -18.62
C LYS A 152 4.97 9.43 -17.98
N GLU A 153 4.61 10.13 -16.91
CA GLU A 153 5.53 11.00 -16.17
C GLU A 153 6.65 10.20 -15.48
N LEU A 154 6.41 8.90 -15.27
CA LEU A 154 7.38 7.94 -14.73
C LEU A 154 8.17 7.19 -15.83
N GLY A 155 8.03 7.59 -17.09
CA GLY A 155 8.73 6.98 -18.22
C GLY A 155 8.05 5.76 -18.82
N VAL A 156 6.78 5.48 -18.47
CA VAL A 156 6.02 4.39 -19.10
C VAL A 156 5.49 4.84 -20.45
N GLU A 157 5.83 4.13 -21.51
CA GLU A 157 5.20 4.29 -22.83
C GLU A 157 3.78 3.72 -22.78
N ILE A 158 2.78 4.53 -23.14
CA ILE A 158 1.38 4.10 -23.15
C ILE A 158 0.81 4.24 -24.54
N SER A 159 0.27 3.14 -25.07
CA SER A 159 -0.58 3.11 -26.26
C SER A 159 -1.92 2.47 -25.92
N VAL A 160 -2.96 2.88 -26.65
CA VAL A 160 -4.33 2.44 -26.41
C VAL A 160 -4.92 2.02 -27.74
N LEU A 161 -5.47 0.83 -27.81
CA LEU A 161 -6.24 0.39 -28.98
C LEU A 161 -7.74 0.51 -28.68
N ASP A 162 -8.44 1.07 -29.63
CA ASP A 162 -9.92 1.13 -29.61
C ASP A 162 -10.54 -0.12 -30.28
N ASP A 163 -11.87 -0.15 -30.34
CA ASP A 163 -12.64 -1.26 -30.91
C ASP A 163 -12.27 -1.51 -32.41
N ASN A 164 -12.05 -0.45 -33.18
CA ASN A 164 -11.74 -0.56 -34.61
C ASN A 164 -10.30 -1.09 -34.83
N GLU A 165 -9.36 -0.58 -34.06
CA GLU A 165 -7.96 -1.00 -34.11
C GLU A 165 -7.80 -2.47 -33.68
N MET A 166 -8.51 -2.86 -32.61
CA MET A 166 -8.54 -4.27 -32.17
C MET A 166 -9.20 -5.18 -33.20
N ALA A 167 -10.28 -4.73 -33.87
CA ALA A 167 -10.93 -5.48 -34.94
C ALA A 167 -9.99 -5.67 -36.14
N ALA A 168 -9.26 -4.63 -36.55
CA ALA A 168 -8.29 -4.68 -37.63
C ALA A 168 -7.14 -5.68 -37.35
N LEU A 169 -6.75 -5.80 -36.07
CA LEU A 169 -5.76 -6.77 -35.59
C LEU A 169 -6.34 -8.18 -35.38
N GLY A 170 -7.61 -8.42 -35.67
CA GLY A 170 -8.23 -9.73 -35.51
C GLY A 170 -8.53 -10.15 -34.06
N MET A 171 -8.57 -9.24 -33.11
CA MET A 171 -8.77 -9.51 -31.67
C MET A 171 -10.26 -9.77 -31.33
N ARG A 172 -10.90 -10.66 -32.11
CA ARG A 172 -12.34 -10.91 -32.07
C ARG A 172 -12.81 -11.50 -30.73
N ALA A 173 -12.02 -12.35 -30.11
CA ALA A 173 -12.36 -12.92 -28.79
C ALA A 173 -12.45 -11.84 -27.70
N LEU A 174 -11.50 -10.91 -27.69
CA LEU A 174 -11.51 -9.78 -26.75
C LEU A 174 -12.72 -8.88 -26.96
N LEU A 175 -13.02 -8.53 -28.21
CA LEU A 175 -14.20 -7.75 -28.58
C LEU A 175 -15.50 -8.49 -28.24
N GLY A 176 -15.54 -9.82 -28.37
CA GLY A 176 -16.67 -10.65 -27.98
C GLY A 176 -16.99 -10.55 -26.49
N VAL A 177 -15.98 -10.47 -25.63
CA VAL A 177 -16.19 -10.25 -24.18
C VAL A 177 -16.80 -8.88 -23.90
N ALA A 178 -16.37 -7.85 -24.62
CA ALA A 178 -16.86 -6.49 -24.45
C ALA A 178 -18.28 -6.24 -25.02
N GLN A 179 -18.78 -7.13 -25.89
CA GLN A 179 -19.97 -6.93 -26.67
C GLN A 179 -21.25 -6.69 -25.84
N GLY A 180 -21.30 -7.21 -24.60
CA GLY A 180 -22.42 -6.99 -23.68
C GLY A 180 -22.37 -5.64 -22.93
N SER A 181 -21.30 -4.88 -23.06
CA SER A 181 -21.12 -3.59 -22.39
C SER A 181 -21.67 -2.43 -23.24
N ARG A 182 -22.21 -1.42 -22.56
CA ARG A 182 -22.53 -0.12 -23.19
C ARG A 182 -21.27 0.76 -23.33
N ARG A 183 -20.16 0.39 -22.68
CA ARG A 183 -18.90 1.11 -22.73
C ARG A 183 -18.03 0.47 -23.80
N PRO A 184 -17.39 1.25 -24.67
CA PRO A 184 -16.49 0.70 -25.69
C PRO A 184 -15.27 0.04 -25.04
N ALA A 185 -14.77 -0.99 -25.69
CA ALA A 185 -13.57 -1.68 -25.23
C ALA A 185 -12.33 -0.79 -25.40
N ARG A 186 -11.32 -1.02 -24.60
CA ARG A 186 -9.96 -0.46 -24.72
C ARG A 186 -8.94 -1.53 -24.39
N LEU A 187 -7.88 -1.59 -25.17
CA LEU A 187 -6.69 -2.34 -24.80
C LEU A 187 -5.57 -1.34 -24.47
N LEU A 188 -5.22 -1.28 -23.19
CA LEU A 188 -4.12 -0.46 -22.71
C LEU A 188 -2.83 -1.27 -22.76
N VAL A 189 -1.86 -0.78 -23.51
CA VAL A 189 -0.51 -1.34 -23.59
C VAL A 189 0.43 -0.40 -22.86
N MET A 190 1.11 -0.93 -21.86
CA MET A 190 2.10 -0.21 -21.07
C MET A 190 3.46 -0.89 -21.25
N LYS A 191 4.46 -0.11 -21.66
CA LYS A 191 5.83 -0.57 -21.84
C LYS A 191 6.75 0.30 -21.02
N TRP A 192 7.59 -0.33 -20.24
CA TRP A 192 8.64 0.34 -19.49
C TRP A 192 9.97 -0.35 -19.75
N ASP A 193 10.98 0.44 -20.10
CA ASP A 193 12.34 -0.03 -20.33
C ASP A 193 13.27 0.53 -19.24
N GLY A 194 13.53 -0.29 -18.23
CA GLY A 194 14.46 0.03 -17.15
C GLY A 194 15.94 -0.05 -17.52
N THR A 195 16.25 -0.51 -18.74
CA THR A 195 17.64 -0.72 -19.21
C THR A 195 18.16 0.45 -20.03
N GLY A 196 17.32 1.45 -20.33
CA GLY A 196 17.66 2.57 -21.21
C GLY A 196 17.97 2.13 -22.65
N GLY A 197 17.33 1.05 -23.12
CA GLY A 197 17.52 0.52 -24.49
C GLY A 197 18.72 -0.41 -24.66
N THR A 198 19.41 -0.78 -23.59
CA THR A 198 20.61 -1.62 -23.65
C THR A 198 20.30 -3.13 -23.71
N GLN A 199 19.09 -3.53 -23.37
CA GLN A 199 18.59 -4.91 -23.48
C GLN A 199 17.28 -4.94 -24.28
N LYS A 200 17.16 -5.91 -25.18
CA LYS A 200 15.93 -6.18 -25.93
C LYS A 200 15.21 -7.40 -25.36
#